data_a5feaa9cfa3058cfa4ccfd183e33aec6
#
_entry.id   a5feaa9cfa3058cfa4ccfd183e33aec6
#
_cell.length_a   1.000
_cell.length_b   1.000
_cell.length_c   1.000
_cell.angle_alpha   90.00
_cell.angle_beta   90.00
_cell.angle_gamma   90.00
#
_symmetry.space_group_name_H-M   'P 1'
#
loop_
_entity.id
_entity.type
_entity.pdbx_description
1 polymer ?
#
loop_
_entity_poly.entity_id
_entity_poly.type
_entity_poly.pdbx_seq_one_letter_code
_entity_poly.pdbx_strand_id
1 'polypeptide(L)'
;MPNYVFDKFRAVIAKVNPNQTLRVSMLGPSGVGKTSLLATMYDRLENVIVHADLQVQPIEEAADVLYEQKIRLERLFSTDGLIPDQTAGIYSTTGWRAFDFRLGRRGKNATLQLEFVDYPGGWIDHEAGPQEKQWVLDLLRESDAILIPIDAPALMERNGLWHDERNRPDFVFKFIQAAYENLRSPRLVILSPIRCERYLNDPDYEADMVEKVQLGYRKLLGHLSFGELKELIAVVIAPVQTLGEIEYHGSPKDRYFPHFRKTQPNAVYSPRDSEQPLRYLMRFAMRLHRDKRQSGYFTLIRNMFKGDEYLIRAANEFATGCKTNSPFAVLQGQEWLDVARRGT
;
A
#
# COMPACT_ATOMS: atom_id res chain seq x y z
N MET A 1 -7.43 -18.59 -24.24
CA MET A 1 -8.05 -17.72 -23.21
C MET A 1 -7.11 -16.69 -22.53
N PRO A 2 -5.77 -16.77 -22.59
CA PRO A 2 -4.89 -15.79 -21.95
C PRO A 2 -5.00 -14.37 -22.52
N ASN A 3 -5.13 -14.21 -23.84
CA ASN A 3 -5.10 -12.88 -24.47
C ASN A 3 -6.29 -11.98 -24.06
N TYR A 4 -7.45 -12.54 -23.74
CA TYR A 4 -8.64 -11.75 -23.38
C TYR A 4 -8.49 -10.98 -22.08
N VAL A 5 -7.77 -11.54 -21.08
CA VAL A 5 -7.54 -10.87 -19.78
C VAL A 5 -6.58 -9.70 -19.95
N PHE A 6 -5.54 -9.87 -20.74
CA PHE A 6 -4.54 -8.83 -20.99
C PHE A 6 -5.07 -7.72 -21.92
N ASP A 7 -5.90 -8.09 -22.90
CA ASP A 7 -6.58 -7.10 -23.78
C ASP A 7 -7.62 -6.29 -23.01
N LYS A 8 -8.33 -6.91 -22.07
CA LYS A 8 -9.25 -6.22 -21.17
C LYS A 8 -8.52 -5.23 -20.26
N PHE A 9 -7.33 -5.59 -19.74
CA PHE A 9 -6.49 -4.69 -18.97
C PHE A 9 -6.00 -3.48 -19.80
N ARG A 10 -5.46 -3.72 -21.00
CA ARG A 10 -5.08 -2.63 -21.91
C ARG A 10 -6.28 -1.73 -22.27
N ALA A 11 -7.46 -2.30 -22.41
CA ALA A 11 -8.68 -1.55 -22.65
C ALA A 11 -9.15 -0.74 -21.44
N VAL A 12 -8.94 -1.25 -20.22
CA VAL A 12 -9.24 -0.53 -18.97
C VAL A 12 -8.22 0.60 -18.76
N ILE A 13 -6.92 0.33 -18.94
CA ILE A 13 -5.89 1.39 -18.92
C ILE A 13 -6.18 2.48 -19.96
N ALA A 14 -6.61 2.10 -21.17
CA ALA A 14 -6.95 3.05 -22.23
C ALA A 14 -8.25 3.83 -21.98
N LYS A 15 -9.20 3.27 -21.19
CA LYS A 15 -10.46 3.94 -20.83
C LYS A 15 -10.34 4.86 -19.63
N VAL A 16 -9.35 4.64 -18.76
CA VAL A 16 -9.06 5.54 -17.64
C VAL A 16 -8.45 6.81 -18.25
N ASN A 17 -9.03 7.95 -17.94
CA ASN A 17 -8.46 9.22 -18.39
C ASN A 17 -7.07 9.37 -17.74
N PRO A 18 -5.96 9.16 -18.48
CA PRO A 18 -4.62 9.11 -17.89
C PRO A 18 -4.23 10.43 -17.21
N ASN A 19 -5.01 11.49 -17.47
CA ASN A 19 -4.75 12.83 -16.98
C ASN A 19 -5.30 13.10 -15.55
N GLN A 20 -5.94 12.13 -14.90
CA GLN A 20 -6.59 12.36 -13.60
C GLN A 20 -6.47 11.17 -12.62
N THR A 21 -5.65 10.17 -12.92
CA THR A 21 -5.53 8.95 -12.11
C THR A 21 -4.14 8.82 -11.53
N LEU A 22 -4.07 8.61 -10.21
CA LEU A 22 -2.87 8.24 -9.50
C LEU A 22 -2.90 6.72 -9.28
N ARG A 23 -1.98 6.00 -9.92
CA ARG A 23 -1.94 4.53 -9.89
C ARG A 23 -1.01 4.01 -8.81
N VAL A 24 -1.51 3.08 -8.03
CA VAL A 24 -0.78 2.38 -6.97
C VAL A 24 -0.81 0.87 -7.20
N SER A 25 0.34 0.26 -7.36
CA SER A 25 0.45 -1.21 -7.44
C SER A 25 0.68 -1.81 -6.07
N MET A 26 -0.04 -2.90 -5.78
CA MET A 26 0.15 -3.71 -4.58
C MET A 26 1.16 -4.82 -4.87
N LEU A 27 2.42 -4.69 -4.46
CA LEU A 27 3.47 -5.68 -4.75
C LEU A 27 3.74 -6.58 -3.55
N GLY A 28 3.53 -7.87 -3.70
CA GLY A 28 3.82 -8.85 -2.65
C GLY A 28 3.29 -10.25 -2.97
N PRO A 29 3.82 -11.29 -2.30
CA PRO A 29 3.45 -12.68 -2.54
C PRO A 29 2.00 -12.98 -2.17
N SER A 30 1.55 -14.21 -2.51
CA SER A 30 0.23 -14.68 -2.13
C SER A 30 0.08 -14.75 -0.61
N GLY A 31 -1.11 -14.35 -0.11
CA GLY A 31 -1.45 -14.43 1.31
C GLY A 31 -0.72 -13.43 2.23
N VAL A 32 0.14 -12.54 1.72
CA VAL A 32 0.80 -11.52 2.55
C VAL A 32 -0.19 -10.51 3.16
N GLY A 33 -1.42 -10.39 2.62
CA GLY A 33 -2.46 -9.51 3.15
C GLY A 33 -2.75 -8.26 2.33
N LYS A 34 -2.42 -8.24 1.02
CA LYS A 34 -2.67 -7.10 0.13
C LYS A 34 -4.12 -6.60 0.19
N THR A 35 -5.07 -7.49 -0.07
CA THR A 35 -6.51 -7.14 -0.08
C THR A 35 -7.01 -6.73 1.31
N SER A 36 -6.51 -7.35 2.38
CA SER A 36 -6.85 -6.97 3.76
C SER A 36 -6.36 -5.56 4.09
N LEU A 37 -5.12 -5.23 3.70
CA LEU A 37 -4.58 -3.88 3.87
C LEU A 37 -5.46 -2.86 3.12
N LEU A 38 -5.83 -3.15 1.88
CA LEU A 38 -6.66 -2.26 1.08
C LEU A 38 -8.05 -2.06 1.69
N ALA A 39 -8.67 -3.12 2.21
CA ALA A 39 -9.97 -3.03 2.88
C ALA A 39 -9.91 -2.17 4.16
N THR A 40 -8.86 -2.34 4.96
CA THR A 40 -8.66 -1.51 6.16
C THR A 40 -8.32 -0.07 5.84
N MET A 41 -7.56 0.18 4.79
CA MET A 41 -7.28 1.52 4.29
C MET A 41 -8.58 2.23 3.86
N TYR A 42 -9.45 1.52 3.14
CA TYR A 42 -10.73 2.05 2.70
C TYR A 42 -11.66 2.35 3.87
N ASP A 43 -11.85 1.41 4.79
CA ASP A 43 -12.70 1.60 5.97
C ASP A 43 -12.27 2.81 6.81
N ARG A 44 -10.95 2.98 7.00
CA ARG A 44 -10.43 4.10 7.76
C ARG A 44 -10.50 5.42 7.00
N LEU A 45 -10.33 5.37 5.69
CA LEU A 45 -10.39 6.54 4.82
C LEU A 45 -11.78 7.19 4.87
N GLU A 46 -12.85 6.40 4.82
CA GLU A 46 -14.23 6.92 4.96
C GLU A 46 -14.40 7.74 6.25
N ASN A 47 -13.83 7.24 7.36
CA ASN A 47 -13.93 7.89 8.66
C ASN A 47 -13.07 9.16 8.78
N VAL A 48 -11.85 9.15 8.25
CA VAL A 48 -10.90 10.27 8.37
C VAL A 48 -11.25 11.42 7.42
N ILE A 49 -11.72 11.11 6.22
CA ILE A 49 -12.05 12.09 5.19
C ILE A 49 -13.28 12.93 5.55
N VAL A 50 -14.20 12.42 6.37
CA VAL A 50 -15.37 13.19 6.84
C VAL A 50 -14.93 14.50 7.51
N HIS A 51 -13.81 14.51 8.22
CA HIS A 51 -13.28 15.70 8.88
C HIS A 51 -12.62 16.69 7.91
N ALA A 52 -12.17 16.23 6.75
CA ALA A 52 -11.55 17.06 5.72
C ALA A 52 -12.54 17.57 4.66
N ASP A 53 -13.86 17.38 4.85
CA ASP A 53 -14.93 17.70 3.87
C ASP A 53 -14.66 17.08 2.46
N LEU A 54 -13.91 16.01 2.43
CA LEU A 54 -13.72 15.17 1.26
C LEU A 54 -14.73 14.03 1.26
N GLN A 55 -15.02 13.51 0.07
CA GLN A 55 -15.72 12.25 -0.09
C GLN A 55 -14.86 11.28 -0.90
N VAL A 56 -14.92 10.02 -0.53
CA VAL A 56 -14.38 8.91 -1.31
C VAL A 56 -15.54 8.07 -1.79
N GLN A 57 -15.57 7.78 -3.07
CA GLN A 57 -16.56 6.93 -3.66
C GLN A 57 -15.82 5.78 -4.37
N PRO A 58 -15.90 4.55 -3.87
CA PRO A 58 -15.43 3.40 -4.64
C PRO A 58 -16.36 3.19 -5.84
N ILE A 59 -15.81 2.65 -6.91
CA ILE A 59 -16.64 2.14 -8.01
C ILE A 59 -17.32 0.86 -7.55
N GLU A 60 -18.58 0.62 -7.92
CA GLU A 60 -19.48 -0.41 -7.34
C GLU A 60 -18.82 -1.79 -7.16
N GLU A 61 -18.16 -2.35 -8.20
CA GLU A 61 -17.50 -3.66 -8.10
C GLU A 61 -16.36 -3.70 -7.05
N ALA A 62 -15.68 -2.59 -6.85
CA ALA A 62 -14.62 -2.47 -5.85
C ALA A 62 -15.20 -2.41 -4.42
N ALA A 63 -16.31 -1.73 -4.24
CA ALA A 63 -16.97 -1.57 -2.95
C ALA A 63 -17.38 -2.92 -2.36
N ASP A 64 -18.01 -3.77 -3.15
CA ASP A 64 -18.50 -5.08 -2.71
C ASP A 64 -17.37 -5.97 -2.18
N VAL A 65 -16.25 -6.04 -2.91
CA VAL A 65 -15.09 -6.86 -2.51
C VAL A 65 -14.46 -6.34 -1.21
N LEU A 66 -14.31 -5.02 -1.08
CA LEU A 66 -13.72 -4.41 0.12
C LEU A 66 -14.64 -4.59 1.33
N TYR A 67 -15.95 -4.44 1.13
CA TYR A 67 -16.96 -4.67 2.16
C TYR A 67 -16.98 -6.12 2.63
N GLU A 68 -16.99 -7.08 1.70
CA GLU A 68 -16.89 -8.50 2.06
C GLU A 68 -15.61 -8.82 2.83
N GLN A 69 -14.47 -8.24 2.42
CA GLN A 69 -13.21 -8.43 3.12
C GLN A 69 -13.26 -7.83 4.53
N LYS A 70 -13.84 -6.64 4.69
CA LYS A 70 -14.08 -6.04 6.01
C LYS A 70 -14.91 -6.95 6.91
N ILE A 71 -16.06 -7.45 6.42
CA ILE A 71 -16.91 -8.38 7.19
C ILE A 71 -16.13 -9.62 7.64
N ARG A 72 -15.22 -10.13 6.81
CA ARG A 72 -14.36 -11.27 7.20
C ARG A 72 -13.41 -10.93 8.31
N LEU A 73 -12.79 -9.75 8.26
CA LEU A 73 -11.93 -9.27 9.34
C LEU A 73 -12.72 -9.09 10.64
N GLU A 74 -13.92 -8.52 10.56
CA GLU A 74 -14.83 -8.37 11.71
C GLU A 74 -15.27 -9.71 12.31
N ARG A 75 -15.51 -10.73 11.48
CA ARG A 75 -15.89 -12.09 11.94
C ARG A 75 -14.80 -12.77 12.77
N LEU A 76 -13.53 -12.40 12.63
CA LEU A 76 -12.47 -12.91 13.49
C LEU A 76 -12.72 -12.60 14.97
N PHE A 77 -13.41 -11.51 15.25
CA PHE A 77 -13.77 -11.07 16.60
C PHE A 77 -14.90 -11.91 17.22
N SER A 78 -15.62 -12.69 16.44
CA SER A 78 -16.62 -13.65 16.93
C SER A 78 -16.02 -15.00 17.31
N THR A 79 -14.72 -15.22 17.04
CA THR A 79 -14.02 -16.47 17.35
C THR A 79 -13.49 -16.42 18.77
N ASP A 80 -13.72 -17.46 19.56
CA ASP A 80 -13.12 -17.63 20.88
C ASP A 80 -11.83 -18.43 20.81
N GLY A 81 -10.87 -18.10 21.67
CA GLY A 81 -9.58 -18.78 21.76
C GLY A 81 -8.57 -18.33 20.68
N LEU A 82 -7.79 -19.30 20.19
CA LEU A 82 -6.79 -19.05 19.16
C LEU A 82 -7.44 -18.96 17.76
N ILE A 83 -7.10 -17.91 17.07
CA ILE A 83 -7.58 -17.61 15.72
C ILE A 83 -6.46 -18.00 14.74
N PRO A 84 -6.60 -19.07 13.95
CA PRO A 84 -5.63 -19.40 12.92
C PRO A 84 -5.66 -18.36 11.81
N ASP A 85 -4.53 -18.14 11.14
CA ASP A 85 -4.50 -17.28 9.94
C ASP A 85 -5.33 -17.91 8.82
N GLN A 86 -6.61 -17.60 8.81
CA GLN A 86 -7.52 -18.04 7.75
C GLN A 86 -7.32 -17.27 6.44
N THR A 87 -6.53 -16.20 6.46
CA THR A 87 -6.28 -15.38 5.26
C THR A 87 -5.33 -16.05 4.28
N ALA A 88 -4.52 -17.00 4.74
CA ALA A 88 -3.55 -17.71 3.89
C ALA A 88 -4.17 -18.69 2.87
N GLY A 89 -5.45 -19.03 2.98
CA GLY A 89 -6.07 -20.05 2.13
C GLY A 89 -7.40 -19.66 1.48
N ILE A 90 -8.03 -18.57 1.91
CA ILE A 90 -9.45 -18.38 1.60
C ILE A 90 -9.71 -17.65 0.29
N TYR A 91 -8.80 -16.82 -0.19
CA TYR A 91 -8.95 -16.16 -1.49
C TYR A 91 -7.58 -15.79 -2.08
N SER A 92 -6.98 -16.72 -2.79
CA SER A 92 -6.07 -16.33 -3.84
C SER A 92 -6.90 -15.56 -4.88
N THR A 93 -6.56 -14.29 -5.09
CA THR A 93 -7.11 -13.53 -6.20
C THR A 93 -6.87 -14.35 -7.47
N THR A 94 -7.93 -14.77 -8.15
CA THR A 94 -7.83 -15.62 -9.34
C THR A 94 -7.52 -14.82 -10.61
N GLY A 95 -7.57 -13.49 -10.51
CA GLY A 95 -7.25 -12.54 -11.57
C GLY A 95 -6.87 -11.19 -10.97
N TRP A 96 -6.39 -10.27 -11.77
CA TRP A 96 -6.14 -8.90 -11.32
C TRP A 96 -7.46 -8.13 -11.10
N ARG A 97 -7.43 -7.15 -10.21
CA ARG A 97 -8.55 -6.24 -9.93
C ARG A 97 -8.01 -4.82 -9.76
N ALA A 98 -8.74 -3.85 -10.31
CA ALA A 98 -8.53 -2.45 -10.00
C ALA A 98 -9.58 -2.02 -8.97
N PHE A 99 -9.11 -1.34 -7.93
CA PHE A 99 -9.94 -0.71 -6.92
C PHE A 99 -9.84 0.79 -7.12
N ASP A 100 -10.84 1.35 -7.76
CA ASP A 100 -10.90 2.76 -8.11
C ASP A 100 -11.64 3.56 -7.03
N PHE A 101 -10.97 4.56 -6.51
CA PHE A 101 -11.52 5.51 -5.55
C PHE A 101 -11.56 6.90 -6.16
N ARG A 102 -12.72 7.50 -6.19
CA ARG A 102 -12.89 8.88 -6.61
C ARG A 102 -12.91 9.78 -5.41
N LEU A 103 -11.96 10.72 -5.37
CA LEU A 103 -11.87 11.74 -4.34
C LEU A 103 -12.35 13.07 -4.88
N GLY A 104 -13.18 13.74 -4.10
CA GLY A 104 -13.67 15.06 -4.45
C GLY A 104 -14.33 15.75 -3.25
N ARG A 105 -14.81 16.95 -3.46
CA ARG A 105 -15.58 17.67 -2.47
C ARG A 105 -16.95 17.01 -2.29
N ARG A 106 -17.43 16.95 -1.04
CA ARG A 106 -18.76 16.43 -0.73
C ARG A 106 -19.83 17.17 -1.56
N GLY A 107 -20.66 16.41 -2.28
CA GLY A 107 -21.72 16.94 -3.15
C GLY A 107 -21.25 17.56 -4.47
N LYS A 108 -20.00 17.37 -4.87
CA LYS A 108 -19.46 17.76 -6.17
C LYS A 108 -18.92 16.54 -6.93
N ASN A 109 -18.73 16.67 -8.26
CA ASN A 109 -18.06 15.64 -9.02
C ASN A 109 -16.63 15.45 -8.52
N ALA A 110 -16.21 14.19 -8.42
CA ALA A 110 -14.86 13.85 -8.04
C ALA A 110 -13.86 14.26 -9.13
N THR A 111 -12.72 14.80 -8.71
CA THR A 111 -11.69 15.34 -9.62
C THR A 111 -10.39 14.54 -9.57
N LEU A 112 -10.14 13.78 -8.49
CA LEU A 112 -8.97 12.92 -8.35
C LEU A 112 -9.43 11.46 -8.30
N GLN A 113 -8.78 10.62 -9.09
CA GLN A 113 -8.96 9.16 -9.05
C GLN A 113 -7.69 8.51 -8.50
N LEU A 114 -7.87 7.63 -7.51
CA LEU A 114 -6.84 6.72 -7.03
C LEU A 114 -7.19 5.32 -7.54
N GLU A 115 -6.27 4.70 -8.24
CA GLU A 115 -6.43 3.33 -8.76
C GLU A 115 -5.44 2.42 -8.04
N PHE A 116 -5.94 1.51 -7.20
CA PHE A 116 -5.13 0.46 -6.59
C PHE A 116 -5.29 -0.82 -7.41
N VAL A 117 -4.18 -1.37 -7.87
CA VAL A 117 -4.20 -2.62 -8.64
C VAL A 117 -3.67 -3.75 -7.79
N ASP A 118 -4.57 -4.70 -7.48
CA ASP A 118 -4.26 -5.97 -6.80
C ASP A 118 -4.30 -7.12 -7.81
N TYR A 119 -3.38 -8.06 -7.68
CA TYR A 119 -3.25 -9.21 -8.56
C TYR A 119 -2.82 -10.45 -7.77
N PRO A 120 -2.99 -11.66 -8.33
CA PRO A 120 -2.57 -12.89 -7.68
C PRO A 120 -1.11 -12.83 -7.29
N GLY A 121 -0.81 -13.00 -6.00
CA GLY A 121 0.57 -12.96 -5.51
C GLY A 121 1.47 -14.03 -6.14
N GLY A 122 0.89 -15.12 -6.63
CA GLY A 122 1.60 -16.14 -7.39
C GLY A 122 2.19 -15.63 -8.72
N TRP A 123 1.74 -14.49 -9.26
CA TRP A 123 2.29 -13.92 -10.50
C TRP A 123 3.71 -13.37 -10.36
N ILE A 124 4.18 -13.19 -9.13
CA ILE A 124 5.58 -12.84 -8.85
C ILE A 124 6.42 -14.05 -8.42
N ASP A 125 5.84 -15.23 -8.29
CA ASP A 125 6.52 -16.44 -7.86
C ASP A 125 7.33 -17.12 -9.00
N HIS A 126 8.14 -18.12 -8.64
CA HIS A 126 8.93 -18.88 -9.61
C HIS A 126 8.06 -19.56 -10.67
N GLU A 127 6.90 -20.07 -10.25
CA GLU A 127 5.97 -20.83 -11.08
C GLU A 127 5.11 -19.98 -12.02
N ALA A 128 5.15 -18.63 -11.84
CA ALA A 128 4.42 -17.74 -12.72
C ALA A 128 4.94 -17.81 -14.16
N GLY A 129 4.00 -17.79 -15.10
CA GLY A 129 4.33 -17.77 -16.53
C GLY A 129 5.00 -16.45 -16.95
N PRO A 130 5.67 -16.45 -18.12
CA PRO A 130 6.31 -15.24 -18.65
C PRO A 130 5.32 -14.08 -18.87
N GLN A 131 4.07 -14.40 -19.22
CA GLN A 131 3.03 -13.39 -19.49
C GLN A 131 2.60 -12.68 -18.20
N GLU A 132 2.37 -13.42 -17.12
CA GLU A 132 2.02 -12.88 -15.81
C GLU A 132 3.14 -12.00 -15.27
N LYS A 133 4.39 -12.45 -15.35
CA LYS A 133 5.57 -11.68 -14.95
C LYS A 133 5.69 -10.39 -15.76
N GLN A 134 5.54 -10.47 -17.08
CA GLN A 134 5.61 -9.29 -17.93
C GLN A 134 4.49 -8.30 -17.62
N TRP A 135 3.28 -8.80 -17.37
CA TRP A 135 2.15 -7.96 -16.97
C TRP A 135 2.43 -7.18 -15.66
N VAL A 136 2.98 -7.88 -14.65
CA VAL A 136 3.36 -7.22 -13.38
C VAL A 136 4.46 -6.17 -13.62
N LEU A 137 5.45 -6.46 -14.45
CA LEU A 137 6.51 -5.49 -14.77
C LEU A 137 5.94 -4.24 -15.45
N ASP A 138 5.04 -4.40 -16.41
CA ASP A 138 4.42 -3.27 -17.11
C ASP A 138 3.55 -2.45 -16.16
N LEU A 139 2.79 -3.12 -15.27
CA LEU A 139 2.03 -2.46 -14.22
C LEU A 139 2.93 -1.63 -13.30
N LEU A 140 4.05 -2.18 -12.82
CA LEU A 140 4.98 -1.46 -11.93
C LEU A 140 5.63 -0.25 -12.63
N ARG A 141 5.95 -0.35 -13.92
CA ARG A 141 6.48 0.76 -14.73
C ARG A 141 5.51 1.92 -14.85
N GLU A 142 4.22 1.61 -14.96
CA GLU A 142 3.16 2.60 -15.12
C GLU A 142 2.64 3.18 -13.80
N SER A 143 2.99 2.58 -12.66
CA SER A 143 2.48 3.00 -11.36
C SER A 143 3.26 4.18 -10.79
N ASP A 144 2.54 5.15 -10.23
CA ASP A 144 3.11 6.31 -9.53
C ASP A 144 3.67 5.91 -8.16
N ALA A 145 3.06 4.91 -7.54
CA ALA A 145 3.51 4.37 -6.27
C ALA A 145 3.43 2.84 -6.25
N ILE A 146 4.31 2.23 -5.46
CA ILE A 146 4.27 0.80 -5.13
C ILE A 146 4.05 0.66 -3.63
N LEU A 147 2.99 -0.04 -3.24
CA LEU A 147 2.70 -0.41 -1.86
C LEU A 147 3.08 -1.87 -1.63
N ILE A 148 4.01 -2.10 -0.71
CA ILE A 148 4.57 -3.41 -0.39
C ILE A 148 4.12 -3.82 1.02
N PRO A 149 3.04 -4.60 1.14
CA PRO A 149 2.67 -5.18 2.43
C PRO A 149 3.72 -6.16 2.91
N ILE A 150 4.06 -6.09 4.18
CA ILE A 150 5.04 -6.96 4.85
C ILE A 150 4.34 -7.66 6.01
N ASP A 151 4.35 -8.98 6.01
CA ASP A 151 3.87 -9.75 7.16
C ASP A 151 4.83 -9.52 8.35
N ALA A 152 4.42 -8.66 9.30
CA ALA A 152 5.25 -8.27 10.42
C ALA A 152 5.60 -9.44 11.33
N PRO A 153 4.71 -10.38 11.68
CA PRO A 153 5.08 -11.59 12.43
C PRO A 153 6.21 -12.39 11.78
N ALA A 154 6.18 -12.58 10.46
CA ALA A 154 7.24 -13.30 9.76
C ALA A 154 8.59 -12.57 9.79
N LEU A 155 8.57 -11.23 9.81
CA LEU A 155 9.76 -10.38 9.87
C LEU A 155 10.32 -10.27 11.29
N MET A 156 9.45 -10.07 12.29
CA MET A 156 9.85 -9.70 13.65
C MET A 156 10.20 -10.92 14.52
N GLU A 157 9.48 -12.02 14.34
CA GLU A 157 9.63 -13.19 15.19
C GLU A 157 10.87 -14.02 14.85
N ARG A 158 11.52 -14.58 15.88
CA ARG A 158 12.66 -15.50 15.72
C ARG A 158 13.76 -14.97 14.77
N ASN A 159 14.08 -13.70 14.90
CA ASN A 159 15.06 -13.02 14.03
C ASN A 159 14.73 -13.08 12.53
N GLY A 160 13.43 -13.03 12.18
CA GLY A 160 13.00 -13.05 10.79
C GLY A 160 13.07 -14.42 10.11
N LEU A 161 13.03 -15.50 10.88
CA LEU A 161 13.15 -16.88 10.35
C LEU A 161 12.23 -17.17 9.16
N TRP A 162 11.04 -16.57 9.13
CA TRP A 162 10.03 -16.80 8.11
C TRP A 162 9.94 -15.67 7.07
N HIS A 163 10.79 -14.64 7.20
CA HIS A 163 10.72 -13.45 6.36
C HIS A 163 10.93 -13.78 4.87
N ASP A 164 11.98 -14.53 4.55
CA ASP A 164 12.31 -14.86 3.16
C ASP A 164 11.24 -15.73 2.49
N GLU A 165 10.67 -16.67 3.25
CA GLU A 165 9.60 -17.54 2.75
C GLU A 165 8.29 -16.77 2.55
N ARG A 166 7.89 -15.97 3.54
CA ARG A 166 6.58 -15.33 3.60
C ARG A 166 6.51 -14.01 2.86
N ASN A 167 7.51 -13.16 3.02
CA ASN A 167 7.56 -11.82 2.43
C ASN A 167 8.30 -11.77 1.09
N ARG A 168 9.13 -12.76 0.79
CA ARG A 168 9.86 -12.92 -0.46
C ARG A 168 10.58 -11.66 -0.94
N PRO A 169 11.41 -11.02 -0.12
CA PRO A 169 12.04 -9.73 -0.43
C PRO A 169 12.90 -9.76 -1.70
N ASP A 170 13.52 -10.89 -2.03
CA ASP A 170 14.32 -11.05 -3.25
C ASP A 170 13.47 -10.99 -4.53
N PHE A 171 12.21 -11.48 -4.49
CA PHE A 171 11.29 -11.32 -5.63
C PHE A 171 10.83 -9.88 -5.78
N VAL A 172 10.44 -9.26 -4.68
CA VAL A 172 10.08 -7.84 -4.66
C VAL A 172 11.22 -7.00 -5.24
N PHE A 173 12.46 -7.25 -4.80
CA PHE A 173 13.65 -6.59 -5.35
C PHE A 173 13.80 -6.78 -6.86
N LYS A 174 13.74 -8.03 -7.36
CA LYS A 174 13.92 -8.32 -8.79
C LYS A 174 12.88 -7.63 -9.67
N PHE A 175 11.61 -7.61 -9.25
CA PHE A 175 10.56 -6.94 -10.00
C PHE A 175 10.74 -5.43 -10.04
N ILE A 176 11.08 -4.80 -8.91
CA ILE A 176 11.34 -3.34 -8.87
C ILE A 176 12.60 -3.00 -9.68
N GLN A 177 13.67 -3.78 -9.55
CA GLN A 177 14.89 -3.58 -10.33
C GLN A 177 14.60 -3.58 -11.83
N ALA A 178 13.87 -4.59 -12.33
CA ALA A 178 13.53 -4.70 -13.76
C ALA A 178 12.52 -3.63 -14.21
N ALA A 179 11.59 -3.23 -13.34
CA ALA A 179 10.63 -2.18 -13.67
C ALA A 179 11.27 -0.79 -13.76
N TYR A 180 12.28 -0.51 -12.91
CA TYR A 180 12.89 0.81 -12.76
C TYR A 180 14.21 0.99 -13.49
N GLU A 181 14.62 0.02 -14.33
CA GLU A 181 15.87 0.09 -15.11
C GLU A 181 16.02 1.40 -15.92
N ASN A 182 14.93 1.91 -16.48
CA ASN A 182 14.91 3.13 -17.29
C ASN A 182 13.95 4.19 -16.72
N LEU A 183 13.86 4.29 -15.41
CA LEU A 183 12.95 5.22 -14.75
C LEU A 183 13.34 6.68 -15.07
N ARG A 184 12.35 7.51 -15.43
CA ARG A 184 12.56 8.92 -15.79
C ARG A 184 11.68 9.89 -15.00
N SER A 185 10.83 9.38 -14.12
CA SER A 185 9.89 10.19 -13.35
C SER A 185 9.87 9.72 -11.89
N PRO A 186 9.57 10.61 -10.95
CA PRO A 186 9.53 10.25 -9.53
C PRO A 186 8.55 9.13 -9.23
N ARG A 187 8.89 8.31 -8.23
CA ARG A 187 8.06 7.23 -7.71
C ARG A 187 8.07 7.20 -6.19
N LEU A 188 6.99 6.69 -5.63
CA LEU A 188 6.89 6.44 -4.19
C LEU A 188 6.89 4.93 -3.93
N VAL A 189 7.75 4.46 -3.04
CA VAL A 189 7.76 3.08 -2.54
C VAL A 189 7.38 3.09 -1.07
N ILE A 190 6.30 2.41 -0.73
CA ILE A 190 5.78 2.32 0.64
C ILE A 190 6.00 0.89 1.14
N LEU A 191 6.90 0.70 2.08
CA LEU A 191 7.07 -0.53 2.84
C LEU A 191 6.06 -0.51 4.00
N SER A 192 5.06 -1.37 3.95
CA SER A 192 3.96 -1.35 4.92
C SER A 192 3.90 -2.65 5.73
N PRO A 193 4.61 -2.73 6.87
CA PRO A 193 4.38 -3.81 7.83
C PRO A 193 2.91 -3.84 8.25
N ILE A 194 2.27 -5.00 8.19
CA ILE A 194 0.89 -5.23 8.58
C ILE A 194 0.80 -6.29 9.67
N ARG A 195 -0.34 -6.39 10.35
CA ARG A 195 -0.48 -7.26 11.52
C ARG A 195 0.48 -6.87 12.65
N CYS A 196 0.64 -5.55 12.81
CA CYS A 196 1.63 -4.95 13.70
C CYS A 196 1.14 -4.79 15.13
N GLU A 197 -0.07 -5.23 15.47
CA GLU A 197 -0.76 -4.96 16.73
C GLU A 197 0.14 -5.23 17.94
N ARG A 198 0.75 -6.43 18.02
CA ARG A 198 1.65 -6.80 19.08
C ARG A 198 2.89 -5.91 19.16
N TYR A 199 3.46 -5.58 18.01
CA TYR A 199 4.75 -4.90 17.92
C TYR A 199 4.66 -3.40 18.14
N LEU A 200 3.53 -2.78 17.81
CA LEU A 200 3.30 -1.34 17.99
C LEU A 200 2.72 -0.99 19.37
N ASN A 201 2.31 -1.99 20.14
CA ASN A 201 1.85 -1.82 21.51
C ASN A 201 2.98 -2.08 22.54
N ASP A 202 4.16 -2.48 22.09
CA ASP A 202 5.34 -2.75 22.91
C ASP A 202 6.50 -1.86 22.45
N PRO A 203 6.99 -0.92 23.29
CA PRO A 203 8.03 0.03 22.92
C PRO A 203 9.35 -0.60 22.43
N ASP A 204 9.71 -1.78 22.96
CA ASP A 204 10.94 -2.45 22.57
C ASP A 204 10.86 -2.96 21.12
N TYR A 205 9.71 -3.53 20.73
CA TYR A 205 9.47 -3.96 19.36
C TYR A 205 9.21 -2.79 18.40
N GLU A 206 8.59 -1.73 18.89
CA GLU A 206 8.36 -0.52 18.08
C GLU A 206 9.69 0.08 17.61
N ALA A 207 10.67 0.18 18.51
CA ALA A 207 12.02 0.69 18.18
C ALA A 207 12.72 -0.17 17.12
N ASP A 208 12.56 -1.49 17.19
CA ASP A 208 13.20 -2.45 16.28
C ASP A 208 12.55 -2.50 14.88
N MET A 209 11.30 -2.08 14.74
CA MET A 209 10.53 -2.26 13.50
C MET A 209 11.22 -1.67 12.26
N VAL A 210 11.69 -0.44 12.38
CA VAL A 210 12.36 0.26 11.27
C VAL A 210 13.64 -0.46 10.88
N GLU A 211 14.48 -0.85 11.84
CA GLU A 211 15.73 -1.57 11.60
C GLU A 211 15.48 -2.92 10.94
N LYS A 212 14.50 -3.70 11.44
CA LYS A 212 14.14 -5.01 10.88
C LYS A 212 13.65 -4.90 9.43
N VAL A 213 12.83 -3.88 9.11
CA VAL A 213 12.40 -3.62 7.73
C VAL A 213 13.61 -3.26 6.85
N GLN A 214 14.50 -2.38 7.31
CA GLN A 214 15.69 -2.01 6.55
C GLN A 214 16.61 -3.20 6.30
N LEU A 215 16.83 -4.04 7.30
CA LEU A 215 17.63 -5.25 7.17
C LEU A 215 17.00 -6.27 6.21
N GLY A 216 15.70 -6.53 6.35
CA GLY A 216 14.96 -7.47 5.53
C GLY A 216 14.91 -7.07 4.05
N TYR A 217 14.85 -5.77 3.78
CA TYR A 217 14.80 -5.23 2.41
C TYR A 217 16.09 -4.54 1.96
N ARG A 218 17.25 -4.85 2.59
CA ARG A 218 18.53 -4.17 2.32
C ARG A 218 18.96 -4.18 0.86
N LYS A 219 18.67 -5.26 0.09
CA LYS A 219 18.99 -5.34 -1.34
C LYS A 219 18.16 -4.33 -2.15
N LEU A 220 16.87 -4.26 -1.87
CA LEU A 220 15.96 -3.30 -2.49
C LEU A 220 16.39 -1.87 -2.16
N LEU A 221 16.57 -1.57 -0.88
CA LEU A 221 16.93 -0.22 -0.41
C LEU A 221 18.30 0.21 -0.96
N GLY A 222 19.29 -0.70 -1.00
CA GLY A 222 20.59 -0.44 -1.61
C GLY A 222 20.48 -0.11 -3.10
N HIS A 223 19.63 -0.82 -3.85
CA HIS A 223 19.39 -0.52 -5.27
C HIS A 223 18.71 0.83 -5.48
N LEU A 224 17.66 1.12 -4.71
CA LEU A 224 16.91 2.38 -4.83
C LEU A 224 17.74 3.61 -4.42
N SER A 225 18.74 3.44 -3.55
CA SER A 225 19.62 4.52 -3.09
C SER A 225 20.85 4.74 -3.98
N PHE A 226 20.92 4.08 -5.14
CA PHE A 226 22.07 4.16 -6.04
C PHE A 226 21.73 4.89 -7.35
N GLY A 227 22.70 5.67 -7.85
CA GLY A 227 22.61 6.34 -9.14
C GLY A 227 21.47 7.34 -9.26
N GLU A 228 20.85 7.39 -10.45
CA GLU A 228 19.71 8.29 -10.75
C GLU A 228 18.45 7.95 -9.93
N LEU A 229 18.30 6.69 -9.49
CA LEU A 229 17.13 6.27 -8.71
C LEU A 229 17.05 7.00 -7.37
N LYS A 230 18.21 7.31 -6.76
CA LYS A 230 18.27 8.06 -5.49
C LYS A 230 17.52 9.39 -5.57
N GLU A 231 17.62 10.08 -6.69
CA GLU A 231 17.01 11.40 -6.91
C GLU A 231 15.52 11.31 -7.32
N LEU A 232 15.08 10.14 -7.78
CA LEU A 232 13.73 9.95 -8.31
C LEU A 232 12.79 9.23 -7.36
N ILE A 233 13.30 8.52 -6.35
CA ILE A 233 12.46 7.65 -5.54
C ILE A 233 12.36 8.12 -4.11
N ALA A 234 11.12 8.29 -3.63
CA ALA A 234 10.85 8.36 -2.20
C ALA A 234 10.58 6.96 -1.65
N VAL A 235 11.17 6.64 -0.50
CA VAL A 235 10.96 5.37 0.20
C VAL A 235 10.53 5.65 1.63
N VAL A 236 9.41 5.05 2.02
CA VAL A 236 8.86 5.22 3.38
C VAL A 236 8.51 3.88 4.03
N ILE A 237 8.55 3.87 5.35
CA ILE A 237 7.99 2.79 6.18
C ILE A 237 6.71 3.31 6.82
N ALA A 238 5.60 2.61 6.59
CA ALA A 238 4.29 2.94 7.12
C ALA A 238 3.60 1.69 7.69
N PRO A 239 3.86 1.32 8.96
CA PRO A 239 3.25 0.16 9.58
C PRO A 239 1.75 0.39 9.83
N VAL A 240 0.98 -0.71 9.78
CA VAL A 240 -0.48 -0.70 9.89
C VAL A 240 -0.95 -1.81 10.83
N GLN A 241 -1.76 -1.44 11.82
CA GLN A 241 -2.52 -2.39 12.63
C GLN A 241 -3.84 -2.70 11.89
N THR A 242 -3.89 -3.86 11.25
CA THR A 242 -5.01 -4.23 10.36
C THR A 242 -6.26 -4.69 11.11
N LEU A 243 -6.11 -5.14 12.33
CA LEU A 243 -7.19 -5.66 13.19
C LEU A 243 -7.42 -4.82 14.44
N GLY A 244 -6.36 -4.23 14.99
CA GLY A 244 -6.39 -3.39 16.19
C GLY A 244 -6.32 -4.18 17.48
N GLU A 245 -7.37 -4.92 17.85
CA GLU A 245 -7.46 -5.64 19.12
C GLU A 245 -7.31 -7.18 18.99
N ILE A 246 -6.77 -7.63 17.87
CA ILE A 246 -6.31 -9.02 17.68
C ILE A 246 -4.82 -8.98 17.39
N GLU A 247 -4.03 -9.66 18.20
CA GLU A 247 -2.57 -9.68 18.11
C GLU A 247 -2.01 -11.06 17.75
N TYR A 248 -0.81 -11.08 17.18
CA TYR A 248 -0.08 -12.32 16.95
C TYR A 248 0.25 -13.02 18.28
N HIS A 249 -0.07 -14.31 18.36
CA HIS A 249 0.19 -15.13 19.53
C HIS A 249 1.38 -16.08 19.34
N GLY A 250 1.55 -16.63 18.14
CA GLY A 250 2.65 -17.54 17.84
C GLY A 250 2.44 -18.34 16.56
N SER A 251 3.48 -19.09 16.18
CA SER A 251 3.45 -20.12 15.15
C SER A 251 4.14 -21.40 15.64
N PRO A 252 3.79 -22.57 15.11
CA PRO A 252 4.56 -23.80 15.33
C PRO A 252 6.05 -23.60 15.03
N LYS A 253 6.90 -24.48 15.60
CA LYS A 253 8.36 -24.32 15.43
C LYS A 253 8.85 -24.70 14.04
N ASP A 254 8.18 -25.61 13.38
CA ASP A 254 8.54 -26.27 12.13
C ASP A 254 7.97 -25.63 10.88
N ARG A 255 6.98 -24.77 11.02
CA ARG A 255 6.31 -24.09 9.91
C ARG A 255 5.74 -22.74 10.28
N TYR A 256 5.61 -21.86 9.30
CA TYR A 256 4.88 -20.61 9.47
C TYR A 256 3.38 -20.87 9.36
N PHE A 257 2.72 -20.87 10.49
CA PHE A 257 1.27 -20.99 10.61
C PHE A 257 0.81 -20.09 11.77
N PRO A 258 0.67 -18.78 11.53
CA PRO A 258 0.43 -17.82 12.59
C PRO A 258 -0.94 -18.02 13.23
N HIS A 259 -0.95 -17.97 14.55
CA HIS A 259 -2.15 -17.90 15.36
C HIS A 259 -2.23 -16.51 15.97
N PHE A 260 -3.45 -16.03 16.09
CA PHE A 260 -3.77 -14.74 16.69
C PHE A 260 -4.71 -14.95 17.88
N ARG A 261 -4.82 -13.95 18.73
CA ARG A 261 -5.78 -13.93 19.84
C ARG A 261 -6.28 -12.51 20.06
N LYS A 262 -7.47 -12.39 20.62
CA LYS A 262 -8.01 -11.12 21.12
C LYS A 262 -7.18 -10.64 22.31
N THR A 263 -6.94 -9.33 22.38
CA THR A 263 -6.25 -8.67 23.49
C THR A 263 -7.12 -8.65 24.75
N GLN A 264 -8.44 -8.70 24.58
CA GLN A 264 -9.45 -8.73 25.63
C GLN A 264 -10.72 -9.48 25.17
N PRO A 265 -11.56 -10.00 26.08
CA PRO A 265 -12.75 -10.79 25.71
C PRO A 265 -13.75 -10.06 24.82
N ASN A 266 -13.93 -8.76 25.05
CA ASN A 266 -14.85 -7.90 24.30
C ASN A 266 -14.13 -7.09 23.21
N ALA A 267 -13.00 -7.56 22.71
CA ALA A 267 -12.26 -6.93 21.62
C ALA A 267 -13.14 -6.70 20.38
N VAL A 268 -12.99 -5.56 19.74
CA VAL A 268 -13.70 -5.16 18.54
C VAL A 268 -12.73 -4.81 17.40
N TYR A 269 -13.22 -4.92 16.18
CA TYR A 269 -12.47 -4.50 15.00
C TYR A 269 -12.18 -3.00 15.06
N SER A 270 -10.91 -2.65 15.19
CA SER A 270 -10.45 -1.28 15.39
C SER A 270 -9.08 -1.02 14.74
N PRO A 271 -8.99 -1.11 13.42
CA PRO A 271 -7.72 -0.92 12.72
C PRO A 271 -7.12 0.47 13.02
N ARG A 272 -5.79 0.55 13.10
CA ARG A 272 -5.08 1.79 13.38
C ARG A 272 -4.01 2.05 12.33
N ASP A 273 -3.81 3.34 12.01
CA ASP A 273 -2.79 3.81 11.08
C ASP A 273 -2.94 3.31 9.63
N SER A 274 -4.06 2.68 9.29
CA SER A 274 -4.30 2.18 7.93
C SER A 274 -4.49 3.29 6.89
N GLU A 275 -4.75 4.52 7.32
CA GLU A 275 -4.76 5.70 6.46
C GLU A 275 -3.35 6.24 6.15
N GLN A 276 -2.31 5.84 6.89
CA GLN A 276 -0.97 6.42 6.75
C GLN A 276 -0.33 6.18 5.37
N PRO A 277 -0.44 4.99 4.73
CA PRO A 277 0.03 4.82 3.35
C PRO A 277 -0.61 5.81 2.37
N LEU A 278 -1.90 6.11 2.54
CA LEU A 278 -2.61 7.11 1.72
C LEU A 278 -2.15 8.54 2.02
N ARG A 279 -1.82 8.85 3.27
CA ARG A 279 -1.28 10.17 3.63
C ARG A 279 0.06 10.41 2.95
N TYR A 280 0.95 9.41 2.93
CA TYR A 280 2.21 9.49 2.20
C TYR A 280 1.99 9.64 0.69
N LEU A 281 1.05 8.87 0.12
CA LEU A 281 0.67 8.99 -1.29
C LEU A 281 0.17 10.40 -1.63
N MET A 282 -0.66 10.98 -0.78
CA MET A 282 -1.16 12.35 -0.98
C MET A 282 -0.06 13.41 -0.82
N ARG A 283 0.87 13.25 0.12
CA ARG A 283 2.07 14.10 0.20
C ARG A 283 2.87 14.09 -1.08
N PHE A 284 3.13 12.90 -1.60
CA PHE A 284 3.85 12.71 -2.86
C PHE A 284 3.10 13.36 -4.03
N ALA A 285 1.81 13.10 -4.20
CA ALA A 285 0.99 13.71 -5.24
C ALA A 285 0.96 15.25 -5.15
N MET A 286 0.80 15.80 -3.96
CA MET A 286 0.81 17.25 -3.73
C MET A 286 2.18 17.88 -4.02
N ARG A 287 3.26 17.18 -3.73
CA ARG A 287 4.61 17.63 -4.07
C ARG A 287 4.83 17.65 -5.57
N LEU A 288 4.40 16.61 -6.29
CA LEU A 288 4.44 16.55 -7.74
C LEU A 288 3.59 17.66 -8.39
N HIS A 289 2.39 17.92 -7.84
CA HIS A 289 1.54 19.01 -8.32
C HIS A 289 2.22 20.38 -8.25
N ARG A 290 3.01 20.62 -7.21
CA ARG A 290 3.76 21.88 -7.02
C ARG A 290 5.03 21.97 -7.85
N ASP A 291 5.50 20.87 -8.41
CA ASP A 291 6.70 20.87 -9.21
C ASP A 291 6.47 21.63 -10.54
N LYS A 292 7.32 22.62 -10.81
CA LYS A 292 7.20 23.49 -11.99
C LYS A 292 7.86 22.92 -13.23
N ARG A 293 8.48 21.74 -13.17
CA ARG A 293 9.12 21.12 -14.32
C ARG A 293 8.09 20.87 -15.44
N GLN A 294 8.48 21.22 -16.66
CA GLN A 294 7.62 21.08 -17.85
C GLN A 294 7.87 19.72 -18.53
N SER A 295 7.65 18.63 -17.84
CA SER A 295 7.61 17.31 -18.46
C SER A 295 6.17 16.80 -18.53
N GLY A 296 5.89 15.89 -19.45
CA GLY A 296 4.55 15.32 -19.61
C GLY A 296 3.98 14.76 -18.31
N TYR A 297 4.81 14.06 -17.53
CA TYR A 297 4.43 13.50 -16.24
C TYR A 297 3.98 14.55 -15.22
N PHE A 298 4.78 15.61 -14.99
CA PHE A 298 4.41 16.68 -14.06
C PHE A 298 3.21 17.50 -14.51
N THR A 299 3.05 17.67 -15.82
CA THR A 299 1.87 18.33 -16.38
C THR A 299 0.62 17.52 -16.10
N LEU A 300 0.70 16.21 -16.18
CA LEU A 300 -0.38 15.27 -15.91
C LEU A 300 -0.85 15.38 -14.46
N ILE A 301 0.07 15.25 -13.50
CA ILE A 301 -0.24 15.38 -12.06
C ILE A 301 -0.79 16.79 -11.74
N ARG A 302 -0.24 17.84 -12.35
CA ARG A 302 -0.74 19.20 -12.17
C ARG A 302 -2.17 19.38 -12.65
N ASN A 303 -2.56 18.73 -13.73
CA ASN A 303 -3.91 18.80 -14.28
C ASN A 303 -4.94 18.09 -13.38
N MET A 304 -4.55 17.10 -12.58
CA MET A 304 -5.42 16.41 -11.60
C MET A 304 -6.02 17.38 -10.58
N PHE A 305 -5.26 18.42 -10.20
CA PHE A 305 -5.66 19.41 -9.19
C PHE A 305 -6.03 20.77 -9.79
N LYS A 306 -6.04 20.90 -11.14
CA LYS A 306 -6.23 22.19 -11.80
C LYS A 306 -7.64 22.72 -11.58
N GLY A 307 -7.72 23.93 -11.05
CA GLY A 307 -8.99 24.66 -10.87
C GLY A 307 -9.79 24.26 -9.62
N ASP A 308 -9.28 23.35 -8.79
CA ASP A 308 -9.92 22.95 -7.52
C ASP A 308 -9.05 23.28 -6.31
N GLU A 309 -9.00 24.55 -5.94
CA GLU A 309 -8.27 25.03 -4.75
C GLU A 309 -8.77 24.39 -3.45
N TYR A 310 -10.02 23.96 -3.43
CA TYR A 310 -10.60 23.27 -2.30
C TYR A 310 -10.01 21.86 -2.16
N LEU A 311 -9.95 21.10 -3.24
CA LEU A 311 -9.33 19.78 -3.23
C LEU A 311 -7.83 19.87 -2.84
N ILE A 312 -7.13 20.90 -3.33
CA ILE A 312 -5.74 21.15 -2.93
C ILE A 312 -5.62 21.39 -1.42
N ARG A 313 -6.50 22.20 -0.84
CA ARG A 313 -6.49 22.44 0.62
C ARG A 313 -6.79 21.16 1.41
N ALA A 314 -7.84 20.47 1.04
CA ALA A 314 -8.27 19.26 1.72
C ALA A 314 -7.21 18.12 1.59
N ALA A 315 -6.60 17.98 0.42
CA ALA A 315 -5.48 17.04 0.21
C ALA A 315 -4.25 17.41 1.05
N ASN A 316 -3.94 18.71 1.17
CA ASN A 316 -2.86 19.18 2.05
C ASN A 316 -3.16 18.92 3.53
N GLU A 317 -4.37 19.20 3.98
CA GLU A 317 -4.80 18.94 5.35
C GLU A 317 -4.71 17.44 5.67
N PHE A 318 -5.23 16.61 4.79
CA PHE A 318 -5.09 15.17 4.92
C PHE A 318 -3.61 14.73 4.98
N ALA A 319 -2.77 15.28 4.11
CA ALA A 319 -1.34 14.97 4.04
C ALA A 319 -0.56 15.43 5.29
N THR A 320 -0.99 16.51 5.99
CA THR A 320 -0.32 16.99 7.21
C THR A 320 -0.45 16.01 8.38
N GLY A 321 -1.46 15.15 8.41
CA GLY A 321 -1.63 14.11 9.42
C GLY A 321 -0.70 12.89 9.24
N CYS A 322 0.27 12.97 8.33
CA CYS A 322 1.24 11.91 8.09
C CYS A 322 2.21 11.80 9.27
N LYS A 323 2.31 10.61 9.86
CA LYS A 323 3.28 10.30 10.91
C LYS A 323 4.67 10.10 10.30
N THR A 324 5.70 10.65 10.94
CA THR A 324 7.10 10.57 10.46
C THR A 324 8.10 10.13 11.53
N ASN A 325 7.62 9.93 12.76
CA ASN A 325 8.42 9.43 13.88
C ASN A 325 8.27 7.92 14.00
N SER A 326 9.28 7.26 14.58
CA SER A 326 9.22 5.81 14.83
C SER A 326 7.83 5.38 15.33
N PRO A 327 7.31 4.27 14.80
CA PRO A 327 7.88 3.33 13.83
C PRO A 327 7.67 3.73 12.34
N PHE A 328 7.22 4.94 12.09
CA PHE A 328 7.13 5.51 10.74
C PHE A 328 8.46 6.15 10.37
N ALA A 329 8.87 5.99 9.11
CA ALA A 329 10.14 6.57 8.67
C ALA A 329 10.11 6.97 7.19
N VAL A 330 10.78 8.08 6.87
CA VAL A 330 11.17 8.41 5.50
C VAL A 330 12.63 8.00 5.35
N LEU A 331 12.88 6.98 4.55
CA LEU A 331 14.23 6.44 4.36
C LEU A 331 15.00 7.17 3.27
N GLN A 332 14.28 7.69 2.26
CA GLN A 332 14.86 8.35 1.09
C GLN A 332 13.83 9.27 0.44
N GLY A 333 14.27 10.30 -0.28
CA GLY A 333 13.41 11.15 -1.10
C GLY A 333 12.50 12.07 -0.28
N GLN A 334 12.99 12.60 0.85
CA GLN A 334 12.25 13.54 1.70
C GLN A 334 11.73 14.74 0.89
N GLU A 335 12.47 15.20 -0.10
CA GLU A 335 12.09 16.29 -1.00
C GLU A 335 10.82 16.02 -1.81
N TRP A 336 10.50 14.75 -2.07
CA TRP A 336 9.28 14.32 -2.75
C TRP A 336 8.06 14.23 -1.82
N LEU A 337 8.27 14.35 -0.52
CA LEU A 337 7.25 14.26 0.51
C LEU A 337 7.06 15.57 1.27
N ASP A 338 7.92 16.56 1.03
CA ASP A 338 7.84 17.84 1.71
C ASP A 338 6.74 18.71 1.09
N VAL A 339 5.65 18.84 1.84
CA VAL A 339 4.50 19.71 1.52
C VAL A 339 4.53 21.04 2.27
N ALA A 340 5.57 21.31 3.06
CA ALA A 340 5.72 22.56 3.77
C ALA A 340 5.70 23.74 2.78
N ARG A 341 4.97 24.78 3.12
CA ARG A 341 4.99 26.07 2.42
C ARG A 341 6.43 26.59 2.48
N ARG A 342 7.15 26.60 1.35
CA ARG A 342 8.20 27.60 1.24
C ARG A 342 7.45 28.93 1.31
N GLY A 343 7.61 29.58 2.46
CA GLY A 343 7.06 30.90 2.69
C GLY A 343 7.50 31.85 1.59
N THR A 344 6.56 32.64 1.17
CA THR A 344 6.62 33.95 0.52
C THR A 344 7.96 34.39 -0.03
#